data_f52a885c1f800ead56315faf7d8892f4
#
_entry.id   f52a885c1f800ead56315faf7d8892f4
#
_cell.length_a   1.000
_cell.length_b   1.000
_cell.length_c   1.000
_cell.angle_alpha   90.00
_cell.angle_beta   90.00
_cell.angle_gamma   90.00
#
_symmetry.space_group_name_H-M   'P 1'
#
loop_
_entity.id
_entity.type
_entity.pdbx_description
1 polymer ?
#
loop_
_entity_poly.entity_id
_entity_poly.type
_entity_poly.pdbx_seq_one_letter_code
_entity_poly.pdbx_strand_id
1 'polypeptide(L)'
;MTETLSDALSRTAGANRLLVALDFDGTLAPFTEDPADSRPLPAAREALDALADLPRTTVAIISGRPLEFLRAVVDPARRMVLSGSHGAEMDLAALPDLPEDAEHDIHLTVEQLNLLDRAVDETEKLVSRYPGSRAELKPAGVCFHTRPIKDPRVSDQALDEMTRAYAELDGLRITPGQRVVECSVLSATKGDGLRIIKAAASPDVVVFAGDDVTDEDAMELLTVNDLGIKVGDKESVARQRVSGPEELADLLRVFTDQRARVVTSIK
;
A
#
# COMPACT_ATOMS: atom_id res chain seq x y z
N MET A 1 -16.44 -26.09 7.38
CA MET A 1 -16.91 -25.29 6.25
C MET A 1 -16.06 -24.02 6.22
N THR A 2 -15.55 -23.65 5.07
CA THR A 2 -14.79 -22.40 4.91
C THR A 2 -15.78 -21.21 4.98
N GLU A 3 -15.48 -20.21 5.80
CA GLU A 3 -16.29 -18.99 5.91
C GLU A 3 -16.40 -18.32 4.53
N THR A 4 -17.59 -17.91 4.10
CA THR A 4 -17.75 -17.16 2.85
C THR A 4 -17.29 -15.71 3.03
N LEU A 5 -16.95 -15.02 1.92
CA LEU A 5 -16.57 -13.60 1.96
C LEU A 5 -17.70 -12.75 2.59
N SER A 6 -18.97 -13.04 2.25
CA SER A 6 -20.13 -12.34 2.81
C SER A 6 -20.26 -12.52 4.33
N ASP A 7 -20.01 -13.74 4.84
CA ASP A 7 -20.05 -14.01 6.27
C ASP A 7 -18.90 -13.30 6.99
N ALA A 8 -17.68 -13.33 6.41
CA ALA A 8 -16.52 -12.64 6.93
C ALA A 8 -16.72 -11.11 7.01
N LEU A 9 -17.31 -10.51 5.97
CA LEU A 9 -17.68 -9.09 5.96
C LEU A 9 -18.67 -8.76 7.07
N SER A 10 -19.75 -9.56 7.20
CA SER A 10 -20.77 -9.33 8.21
C SER A 10 -20.21 -9.45 9.63
N ARG A 11 -19.33 -10.42 9.86
CA ARG A 11 -18.65 -10.61 11.14
C ARG A 11 -17.74 -9.43 11.47
N THR A 12 -16.89 -9.02 10.53
CA THR A 12 -15.92 -7.94 10.76
C THR A 12 -16.60 -6.57 10.86
N ALA A 13 -17.69 -6.34 10.12
CA ALA A 13 -18.52 -5.13 10.28
C ALA A 13 -19.10 -4.99 11.70
N GLY A 14 -19.29 -6.12 12.41
CA GLY A 14 -19.80 -6.16 13.78
C GLY A 14 -18.75 -5.78 14.86
N ALA A 15 -17.49 -5.60 14.52
CA ALA A 15 -16.45 -5.30 15.49
C ALA A 15 -16.71 -3.99 16.26
N ASN A 16 -16.33 -3.94 17.54
CA ASN A 16 -16.51 -2.71 18.32
C ASN A 16 -15.57 -1.60 17.80
N ARG A 17 -14.26 -1.90 17.61
CA ARG A 17 -13.27 -1.01 16.96
C ARG A 17 -12.75 -1.70 15.72
N LEU A 18 -12.92 -1.08 14.57
CA LEU A 18 -12.58 -1.63 13.27
C LEU A 18 -11.45 -0.81 12.63
N LEU A 19 -10.42 -1.49 12.13
CA LEU A 19 -9.42 -0.93 11.23
C LEU A 19 -9.64 -1.51 9.83
N VAL A 20 -9.83 -0.63 8.84
CA VAL A 20 -9.86 -0.98 7.41
C VAL A 20 -8.58 -0.43 6.79
N ALA A 21 -7.59 -1.29 6.57
CA ALA A 21 -6.29 -0.95 6.01
C ALA A 21 -6.20 -1.47 4.58
N LEU A 22 -5.89 -0.62 3.62
CA LEU A 22 -5.95 -0.95 2.20
C LEU A 22 -4.65 -0.49 1.51
N ASP A 23 -4.18 -1.30 0.58
CA ASP A 23 -3.20 -0.86 -0.40
C ASP A 23 -3.84 0.07 -1.44
N PHE A 24 -3.01 0.73 -2.25
CA PHE A 24 -3.47 1.73 -3.21
C PHE A 24 -3.41 1.24 -4.67
N ASP A 25 -2.20 1.04 -5.23
CA ASP A 25 -2.03 0.69 -6.65
C ASP A 25 -2.38 -0.77 -6.91
N GLY A 26 -3.25 -1.04 -7.86
CA GLY A 26 -3.76 -2.40 -8.13
C GLY A 26 -4.88 -2.84 -7.18
N THR A 27 -5.14 -2.09 -6.12
CA THR A 27 -6.12 -2.37 -5.07
C THR A 27 -7.28 -1.38 -5.08
N LEU A 28 -7.03 -0.10 -4.82
CA LEU A 28 -8.02 0.98 -4.88
C LEU A 28 -8.03 1.69 -6.23
N ALA A 29 -6.89 1.69 -6.90
CA ALA A 29 -6.64 2.34 -8.18
C ALA A 29 -6.16 1.31 -9.20
N PRO A 30 -6.74 1.25 -10.40
CA PRO A 30 -6.20 0.46 -11.50
C PRO A 30 -4.79 0.92 -11.87
N PHE A 31 -3.98 0.02 -12.41
CA PHE A 31 -2.66 0.39 -12.95
C PHE A 31 -2.82 1.31 -14.16
N THR A 32 -2.04 2.37 -14.18
CA THR A 32 -1.97 3.38 -15.27
C THR A 32 -0.63 3.33 -15.97
N GLU A 33 -0.56 3.91 -17.19
CA GLU A 33 0.73 4.02 -17.91
C GLU A 33 1.69 4.96 -17.20
N ASP A 34 1.20 6.11 -16.74
CA ASP A 34 1.94 7.01 -15.86
C ASP A 34 1.48 6.84 -14.42
N PRO A 35 2.35 6.43 -13.51
CA PRO A 35 2.03 6.33 -12.10
C PRO A 35 1.49 7.61 -11.47
N ALA A 36 1.85 8.79 -12.00
CA ALA A 36 1.34 10.08 -11.52
C ALA A 36 -0.16 10.27 -11.79
N ASP A 37 -0.73 9.53 -12.76
CA ASP A 37 -2.15 9.57 -13.11
C ASP A 37 -3.01 8.58 -12.30
N SER A 38 -2.41 7.78 -11.44
CA SER A 38 -3.13 6.80 -10.62
C SER A 38 -4.10 7.51 -9.68
N ARG A 39 -5.37 7.10 -9.73
CA ARG A 39 -6.45 7.64 -8.90
C ARG A 39 -7.32 6.49 -8.39
N PRO A 40 -7.84 6.56 -7.16
CA PRO A 40 -8.79 5.56 -6.70
C PRO A 40 -10.04 5.58 -7.58
N LEU A 41 -10.64 4.41 -7.77
CA LEU A 41 -11.95 4.34 -8.44
C LEU A 41 -12.97 5.21 -7.69
N PRO A 42 -13.88 5.93 -8.40
CA PRO A 42 -14.86 6.79 -7.75
C PRO A 42 -15.68 6.07 -6.67
N ALA A 43 -16.12 4.84 -6.93
CA ALA A 43 -16.87 4.05 -5.95
C ALA A 43 -16.02 3.65 -4.73
N ALA A 44 -14.74 3.35 -4.92
CA ALA A 44 -13.81 3.09 -3.81
C ALA A 44 -13.62 4.35 -2.97
N ARG A 45 -13.44 5.50 -3.62
CA ARG A 45 -13.30 6.79 -2.95
C ARG A 45 -14.51 7.12 -2.07
N GLU A 46 -15.71 7.00 -2.63
CA GLU A 46 -16.97 7.24 -1.90
C GLU A 46 -17.10 6.31 -0.69
N ALA A 47 -16.74 5.03 -0.84
CA ALA A 47 -16.78 4.07 0.25
C ALA A 47 -15.77 4.40 1.35
N LEU A 48 -14.53 4.79 0.99
CA LEU A 48 -13.51 5.19 1.95
C LEU A 48 -13.93 6.43 2.75
N ASP A 49 -14.45 7.44 2.05
CA ASP A 49 -14.93 8.67 2.68
C ASP A 49 -16.07 8.38 3.67
N ALA A 50 -17.01 7.51 3.26
CA ALA A 50 -18.12 7.12 4.12
C ALA A 50 -17.67 6.26 5.33
N LEU A 51 -16.70 5.35 5.14
CA LEU A 51 -16.13 4.54 6.23
C LEU A 51 -15.40 5.41 7.26
N ALA A 52 -14.63 6.42 6.78
CA ALA A 52 -13.88 7.32 7.64
C ALA A 52 -14.80 8.18 8.53
N ASP A 53 -16.04 8.43 8.10
CA ASP A 53 -17.04 9.17 8.87
C ASP A 53 -17.77 8.29 9.90
N LEU A 54 -17.60 6.96 9.87
CA LEU A 54 -18.30 6.06 10.80
C LEU A 54 -17.58 6.01 12.16
N PRO A 55 -18.33 6.07 13.26
CA PRO A 55 -17.74 5.98 14.59
C PRO A 55 -17.06 4.64 14.82
N ARG A 56 -15.97 4.65 15.59
CA ARG A 56 -15.17 3.47 15.94
C ARG A 56 -14.65 2.70 14.70
N THR A 57 -14.44 3.43 13.60
CA THR A 57 -13.90 2.90 12.36
C THR A 57 -12.70 3.75 11.96
N THR A 58 -11.55 3.12 11.82
CA THR A 58 -10.33 3.75 11.32
C THR A 58 -10.10 3.25 9.90
N VAL A 59 -9.91 4.16 8.96
CA VAL A 59 -9.46 3.84 7.61
C VAL A 59 -7.99 4.16 7.50
N ALA A 60 -7.21 3.24 6.93
CA ALA A 60 -5.78 3.42 6.70
C ALA A 60 -5.40 3.04 5.26
N ILE A 61 -4.49 3.79 4.65
CA ILE A 61 -3.91 3.47 3.36
C ILE A 61 -2.44 3.15 3.57
N ILE A 62 -1.99 1.95 3.12
CA ILE A 62 -0.61 1.47 3.28
C ILE A 62 -0.05 1.19 1.89
N SER A 63 0.87 2.02 1.41
CA SER A 63 1.31 2.00 0.01
C SER A 63 2.82 2.20 -0.14
N GLY A 64 3.35 1.77 -1.30
CA GLY A 64 4.70 2.14 -1.74
C GLY A 64 4.82 3.58 -2.23
N ARG A 65 3.70 4.30 -2.37
CA ARG A 65 3.70 5.72 -2.75
C ARG A 65 4.24 6.58 -1.61
N PRO A 66 4.94 7.69 -1.94
CA PRO A 66 5.31 8.69 -0.95
C PRO A 66 4.08 9.27 -0.23
N LEU A 67 4.24 9.66 1.03
CA LEU A 67 3.16 10.20 1.86
C LEU A 67 2.53 11.45 1.25
N GLU A 68 3.33 12.32 0.64
CA GLU A 68 2.85 13.52 -0.05
C GLU A 68 1.85 13.18 -1.17
N PHE A 69 2.14 12.15 -1.98
CA PHE A 69 1.23 11.66 -3.01
C PHE A 69 -0.09 11.17 -2.41
N LEU A 70 -0.02 10.36 -1.35
CA LEU A 70 -1.21 9.83 -0.69
C LEU A 70 -2.09 10.93 -0.11
N ARG A 71 -1.49 11.94 0.52
CA ARG A 71 -2.20 13.13 1.02
C ARG A 71 -2.92 13.88 -0.09
N ALA A 72 -2.24 14.12 -1.19
CA ALA A 72 -2.80 14.90 -2.29
C ALA A 72 -3.91 14.15 -3.06
N VAL A 73 -3.73 12.84 -3.27
CA VAL A 73 -4.56 12.04 -4.17
C VAL A 73 -5.63 11.25 -3.42
N VAL A 74 -5.28 10.68 -2.27
CA VAL A 74 -6.17 9.75 -1.56
C VAL A 74 -6.91 10.45 -0.42
N ASP A 75 -6.24 11.25 0.39
CA ASP A 75 -6.85 11.87 1.57
C ASP A 75 -6.58 13.37 1.71
N PRO A 76 -7.04 14.21 0.77
CA PRO A 76 -6.88 15.65 0.87
C PRO A 76 -7.63 16.25 2.08
N ALA A 77 -8.58 15.53 2.65
CA ALA A 77 -9.35 15.95 3.83
C ALA A 77 -8.72 15.51 5.17
N ARG A 78 -7.62 14.75 5.13
CA ARG A 78 -6.88 14.26 6.31
C ARG A 78 -7.77 13.49 7.32
N ARG A 79 -8.61 12.60 6.81
CA ARG A 79 -9.53 11.77 7.60
C ARG A 79 -9.07 10.33 7.77
N MET A 80 -8.00 9.96 7.08
CA MET A 80 -7.46 8.61 7.04
C MET A 80 -6.05 8.58 7.61
N VAL A 81 -5.66 7.45 8.15
CA VAL A 81 -4.27 7.16 8.49
C VAL A 81 -3.54 6.81 7.21
N LEU A 82 -2.37 7.39 6.98
CA LEU A 82 -1.57 7.11 5.80
C LEU A 82 -0.22 6.51 6.18
N SER A 83 0.17 5.47 5.48
CA SER A 83 1.50 4.87 5.54
C SER A 83 2.08 4.84 4.13
N GLY A 84 3.09 5.68 3.90
CA GLY A 84 3.79 5.81 2.63
C GLY A 84 5.11 5.03 2.61
N SER A 85 5.71 4.96 1.41
CA SER A 85 7.05 4.37 1.19
C SER A 85 7.21 3.00 1.85
N HIS A 86 6.19 2.12 1.68
CA HIS A 86 6.12 0.77 2.26
C HIS A 86 6.21 0.74 3.81
N GLY A 87 5.70 1.73 4.51
CA GLY A 87 5.72 1.77 5.98
C GLY A 87 6.81 2.66 6.58
N ALA A 88 7.64 3.28 5.74
CA ALA A 88 8.70 4.16 6.20
C ALA A 88 8.21 5.56 6.59
N GLU A 89 7.13 6.03 5.97
CA GLU A 89 6.47 7.30 6.26
C GLU A 89 5.11 7.05 6.89
N MET A 90 4.72 7.90 7.84
CA MET A 90 3.46 7.70 8.57
C MET A 90 2.77 9.04 8.87
N ASP A 91 1.48 9.12 8.59
CA ASP A 91 0.59 10.19 9.06
C ASP A 91 -0.53 9.56 9.90
N LEU A 92 -0.47 9.78 11.19
CA LEU A 92 -1.40 9.25 12.19
C LEU A 92 -2.42 10.30 12.68
N ALA A 93 -2.41 11.51 12.10
CA ALA A 93 -3.21 12.65 12.57
C ALA A 93 -4.73 12.39 12.57
N ALA A 94 -5.20 11.44 11.75
CA ALA A 94 -6.61 11.04 11.73
C ALA A 94 -7.04 10.19 12.95
N LEU A 95 -6.08 9.72 13.78
CA LEU A 95 -6.43 8.98 15.00
C LEU A 95 -6.84 9.92 16.12
N PRO A 96 -7.96 9.66 16.82
CA PRO A 96 -8.31 10.41 18.01
C PRO A 96 -7.22 10.21 19.07
N ASP A 97 -7.02 11.23 19.89
CA ASP A 97 -6.06 11.25 21.01
C ASP A 97 -4.58 11.34 20.62
N LEU A 98 -4.25 11.51 19.34
CA LEU A 98 -2.90 11.83 18.90
C LEU A 98 -2.79 13.33 18.53
N PRO A 99 -1.58 13.94 18.67
CA PRO A 99 -1.31 15.28 18.16
C PRO A 99 -1.60 15.38 16.65
N GLU A 100 -2.05 16.56 16.19
CA GLU A 100 -2.31 16.81 14.76
C GLU A 100 -1.05 16.70 13.89
N ASP A 101 0.13 16.79 14.50
CA ASP A 101 1.45 16.64 13.89
C ASP A 101 2.08 15.27 14.19
N ALA A 102 1.29 14.26 14.51
CA ALA A 102 1.75 12.87 14.70
C ALA A 102 2.18 12.26 13.36
N GLU A 103 3.30 12.75 12.85
CA GLU A 103 3.93 12.31 11.61
C GLU A 103 5.29 11.66 11.91
N HIS A 104 5.62 10.62 11.17
CA HIS A 104 6.97 10.06 11.14
C HIS A 104 7.55 10.27 9.75
N ASP A 105 8.48 11.22 9.65
CA ASP A 105 9.24 11.44 8.44
C ASP A 105 10.42 10.47 8.32
N ILE A 106 10.84 10.23 7.09
CA ILE A 106 12.03 9.46 6.81
C ILE A 106 13.26 10.25 7.24
N HIS A 107 14.02 9.69 8.18
CA HIS A 107 15.34 10.18 8.54
C HIS A 107 16.39 9.14 8.15
N LEU A 108 17.11 9.41 7.06
CA LEU A 108 18.19 8.56 6.59
C LEU A 108 19.49 8.89 7.34
N THR A 109 20.22 7.85 7.71
CA THR A 109 21.61 8.01 8.20
C THR A 109 22.55 8.42 7.06
N VAL A 110 23.74 8.88 7.38
CA VAL A 110 24.77 9.23 6.36
C VAL A 110 25.11 8.01 5.50
N GLU A 111 25.17 6.82 6.09
CA GLU A 111 25.43 5.57 5.38
C GLU A 111 24.30 5.25 4.39
N GLN A 112 23.03 5.44 4.81
CA GLN A 112 21.87 5.25 3.95
C GLN A 112 21.83 6.28 2.81
N LEU A 113 22.15 7.55 3.06
CA LEU A 113 22.24 8.57 2.02
C LEU A 113 23.32 8.21 0.97
N ASN A 114 24.51 7.81 1.41
CA ASN A 114 25.58 7.38 0.50
C ASN A 114 25.18 6.13 -0.30
N LEU A 115 24.44 5.21 0.30
CA LEU A 115 23.95 4.01 -0.38
C LEU A 115 22.89 4.37 -1.42
N LEU A 116 21.97 5.30 -1.08
CA LEU A 116 20.95 5.81 -2.00
C LEU A 116 21.59 6.51 -3.21
N ASP A 117 22.57 7.37 -2.99
CA ASP A 117 23.29 8.05 -4.07
C ASP A 117 23.92 7.03 -5.05
N ARG A 118 24.56 5.97 -4.51
CA ARG A 118 25.11 4.90 -5.35
C ARG A 118 24.03 4.16 -6.14
N ALA A 119 22.88 3.88 -5.54
CA ALA A 119 21.76 3.22 -6.21
C ALA A 119 21.18 4.11 -7.34
N VAL A 120 21.07 5.41 -7.11
CA VAL A 120 20.66 6.39 -8.13
C VAL A 120 21.67 6.42 -9.28
N ASP A 121 22.97 6.49 -9.00
CA ASP A 121 24.02 6.47 -10.02
C ASP A 121 23.94 5.22 -10.92
N GLU A 122 23.74 4.03 -10.33
CA GLU A 122 23.58 2.78 -11.11
C GLU A 122 22.31 2.83 -11.96
N THR A 123 21.21 3.38 -11.41
CA THR A 123 19.97 3.54 -12.14
C THR A 123 20.13 4.45 -13.35
N GLU A 124 20.77 5.61 -13.19
CA GLU A 124 21.01 6.57 -14.28
C GLU A 124 21.90 5.99 -15.39
N LYS A 125 22.92 5.19 -15.03
CA LYS A 125 23.74 4.46 -16.01
C LYS A 125 22.89 3.52 -16.87
N LEU A 126 21.96 2.79 -16.26
CA LEU A 126 21.09 1.88 -17.00
C LEU A 126 20.02 2.63 -17.81
N VAL A 127 19.46 3.72 -17.29
CA VAL A 127 18.55 4.59 -18.06
C VAL A 127 19.24 5.08 -19.33
N SER A 128 20.51 5.49 -19.24
CA SER A 128 21.29 5.92 -20.41
C SER A 128 21.55 4.80 -21.42
N ARG A 129 21.65 3.54 -20.95
CA ARG A 129 21.89 2.34 -21.79
C ARG A 129 20.62 1.80 -22.44
N TYR A 130 19.48 1.95 -21.79
CA TYR A 130 18.18 1.41 -22.22
C TYR A 130 17.19 2.51 -22.58
N PRO A 131 17.23 3.06 -23.81
CA PRO A 131 16.31 4.12 -24.24
C PRO A 131 14.82 3.70 -24.04
N GLY A 132 14.05 4.58 -23.41
CA GLY A 132 12.66 4.32 -23.04
C GLY A 132 12.48 3.84 -21.60
N SER A 133 13.57 3.49 -20.89
CA SER A 133 13.50 3.34 -19.44
C SER A 133 13.54 4.70 -18.74
N ARG A 134 13.15 4.73 -17.46
CA ARG A 134 13.21 5.94 -16.64
C ARG A 134 13.50 5.61 -15.18
N ALA A 135 14.14 6.55 -14.49
CA ALA A 135 14.26 6.54 -13.05
C ALA A 135 13.11 7.33 -12.41
N GLU A 136 12.61 6.86 -11.27
CA GLU A 136 11.73 7.59 -10.37
C GLU A 136 12.38 7.63 -9.00
N LEU A 137 12.76 8.82 -8.56
CA LEU A 137 13.38 9.01 -7.25
C LEU A 137 12.30 9.00 -6.17
N LYS A 138 12.62 8.35 -5.05
CA LYS A 138 11.80 8.32 -3.84
C LYS A 138 12.61 8.81 -2.64
N PRO A 139 11.99 9.22 -1.53
CA PRO A 139 12.71 9.72 -0.36
C PRO A 139 13.78 8.78 0.19
N ALA A 140 13.60 7.47 0.05
CA ALA A 140 14.54 6.46 0.55
C ALA A 140 14.87 5.37 -0.48
N GLY A 141 14.68 5.63 -1.77
CA GLY A 141 14.89 4.64 -2.81
C GLY A 141 14.83 5.19 -4.22
N VAL A 142 14.92 4.31 -5.19
CA VAL A 142 14.75 4.63 -6.61
C VAL A 142 14.07 3.47 -7.34
N CYS A 143 13.17 3.80 -8.26
CA CYS A 143 12.53 2.83 -9.15
C CYS A 143 13.14 2.94 -10.55
N PHE A 144 13.44 1.80 -11.15
CA PHE A 144 13.81 1.69 -12.55
C PHE A 144 12.64 1.11 -13.35
N HIS A 145 12.02 1.94 -14.17
CA HIS A 145 10.85 1.59 -14.98
C HIS A 145 11.24 1.24 -16.41
N THR A 146 10.69 0.15 -16.93
CA THR A 146 10.88 -0.29 -18.33
C THR A 146 9.58 -0.33 -19.13
N ARG A 147 8.45 0.12 -18.56
CA ARG A 147 7.13 0.08 -19.19
C ARG A 147 7.09 0.73 -20.59
N PRO A 148 7.79 1.87 -20.86
CA PRO A 148 7.80 2.46 -22.18
C PRO A 148 8.68 1.73 -23.21
N ILE A 149 9.52 0.78 -22.80
CA ILE A 149 10.31 -0.05 -23.72
C ILE A 149 9.34 -1.02 -24.46
N LYS A 150 9.25 -0.88 -25.78
CA LYS A 150 8.29 -1.64 -26.60
C LYS A 150 8.63 -3.12 -26.73
N ASP A 151 9.93 -3.46 -26.83
CA ASP A 151 10.38 -4.86 -26.94
C ASP A 151 10.41 -5.50 -25.53
N PRO A 152 9.57 -6.52 -25.24
CA PRO A 152 9.55 -7.19 -23.96
C PRO A 152 10.90 -7.81 -23.57
N ARG A 153 11.65 -8.34 -24.54
CA ARG A 153 12.96 -8.96 -24.27
C ARG A 153 13.99 -7.95 -23.79
N VAL A 154 13.99 -6.76 -24.41
CA VAL A 154 14.86 -5.65 -23.99
C VAL A 154 14.46 -5.14 -22.60
N SER A 155 13.14 -5.08 -22.35
CA SER A 155 12.63 -4.72 -21.02
C SER A 155 13.06 -5.71 -19.94
N ASP A 156 12.91 -7.01 -20.21
CA ASP A 156 13.27 -8.06 -19.24
C ASP A 156 14.79 -8.06 -18.99
N GLN A 157 15.59 -7.93 -20.06
CA GLN A 157 17.05 -7.81 -19.93
C GLN A 157 17.46 -6.60 -19.07
N ALA A 158 16.81 -5.46 -19.27
CA ALA A 158 17.10 -4.25 -18.52
C ALA A 158 16.76 -4.40 -17.02
N LEU A 159 15.63 -5.05 -16.70
CA LEU A 159 15.21 -5.36 -15.33
C LEU A 159 16.18 -6.33 -14.64
N ASP A 160 16.60 -7.40 -15.36
CA ASP A 160 17.56 -8.37 -14.84
C ASP A 160 18.93 -7.72 -14.56
N GLU A 161 19.37 -6.85 -15.44
CA GLU A 161 20.64 -6.12 -15.25
C GLU A 161 20.56 -5.14 -14.07
N MET A 162 19.45 -4.41 -13.94
CA MET A 162 19.26 -3.50 -12.81
C MET A 162 19.15 -4.26 -11.48
N THR A 163 18.40 -5.36 -11.46
CA THR A 163 18.30 -6.20 -10.26
C THR A 163 19.66 -6.70 -9.79
N ARG A 164 20.52 -7.11 -10.72
CA ARG A 164 21.90 -7.53 -10.40
C ARG A 164 22.73 -6.37 -9.90
N ALA A 165 22.65 -5.19 -10.53
CA ALA A 165 23.38 -4.01 -10.09
C ALA A 165 22.99 -3.59 -8.67
N TYR A 166 21.71 -3.63 -8.33
CA TYR A 166 21.26 -3.36 -6.96
C TYR A 166 21.71 -4.44 -5.96
N ALA A 167 21.75 -5.72 -6.37
CA ALA A 167 22.19 -6.81 -5.50
C ALA A 167 23.69 -6.74 -5.13
N GLU A 168 24.51 -5.98 -5.89
CA GLU A 168 25.92 -5.70 -5.57
C GLU A 168 26.05 -4.58 -4.52
N LEU A 169 24.97 -3.89 -4.17
CA LEU A 169 24.94 -2.84 -3.18
C LEU A 169 24.37 -3.35 -1.87
N ASP A 170 25.24 -3.80 -0.96
CA ASP A 170 24.83 -4.31 0.35
C ASP A 170 23.98 -3.28 1.12
N GLY A 171 22.85 -3.76 1.69
CA GLY A 171 21.93 -2.95 2.48
C GLY A 171 20.73 -2.42 1.71
N LEU A 172 20.62 -2.68 0.40
CA LEU A 172 19.40 -2.38 -0.37
C LEU A 172 18.35 -3.47 -0.22
N ARG A 173 17.11 -3.07 0.06
CA ARG A 173 15.93 -3.90 -0.18
C ARG A 173 15.52 -3.75 -1.63
N ILE A 174 15.42 -4.86 -2.36
CA ILE A 174 15.06 -4.90 -3.78
C ILE A 174 13.67 -5.49 -3.91
N THR A 175 12.77 -4.76 -4.56
CA THR A 175 11.38 -5.18 -4.78
C THR A 175 11.10 -5.24 -6.27
N PRO A 176 10.97 -6.43 -6.88
CA PRO A 176 10.54 -6.57 -8.26
C PRO A 176 9.05 -6.29 -8.40
N GLY A 177 8.66 -5.58 -9.46
CA GLY A 177 7.29 -5.29 -9.81
C GLY A 177 7.00 -5.50 -11.30
N GLN A 178 5.79 -5.14 -11.73
CA GLN A 178 5.40 -5.30 -13.14
C GLN A 178 6.08 -4.25 -14.03
N ARG A 179 7.13 -4.65 -14.76
CA ARG A 179 7.99 -3.78 -15.61
C ARG A 179 8.66 -2.66 -14.84
N VAL A 180 9.01 -2.94 -13.60
CA VAL A 180 9.74 -2.06 -12.70
C VAL A 180 10.57 -2.90 -11.73
N VAL A 181 11.70 -2.38 -11.30
CA VAL A 181 12.38 -2.83 -10.10
C VAL A 181 12.64 -1.62 -9.22
N GLU A 182 12.29 -1.74 -7.96
CA GLU A 182 12.53 -0.72 -6.93
C GLU A 182 13.64 -1.17 -6.00
N CYS A 183 14.49 -0.25 -5.57
CA CYS A 183 15.33 -0.46 -4.41
C CYS A 183 15.06 0.60 -3.34
N SER A 184 15.25 0.22 -2.08
CA SER A 184 15.13 1.11 -0.92
C SER A 184 16.27 0.86 0.05
N VAL A 185 16.79 1.94 0.66
CA VAL A 185 17.77 1.89 1.74
C VAL A 185 17.12 1.65 3.12
N LEU A 186 15.78 1.57 3.15
CA LEU A 186 15.00 1.23 4.34
C LEU A 186 14.48 -0.20 4.25
N SER A 187 14.51 -0.88 5.37
CA SER A 187 13.96 -2.24 5.51
C SER A 187 12.45 -2.25 5.84
N ALA A 188 11.83 -1.08 6.01
CA ALA A 188 10.41 -0.97 6.35
C ALA A 188 9.53 -1.70 5.33
N THR A 189 8.52 -2.42 5.82
CA THR A 189 7.55 -3.19 5.04
C THR A 189 6.13 -2.68 5.28
N LYS A 190 5.17 -3.07 4.43
CA LYS A 190 3.75 -2.79 4.69
C LYS A 190 3.27 -3.45 5.98
N GLY A 191 3.89 -4.58 6.36
CA GLY A 191 3.67 -5.22 7.65
C GLY A 191 4.10 -4.35 8.84
N ASP A 192 5.25 -3.68 8.73
CA ASP A 192 5.69 -2.73 9.77
C ASP A 192 4.73 -1.54 9.88
N GLY A 193 4.30 -0.98 8.74
CA GLY A 193 3.28 0.05 8.70
C GLY A 193 1.98 -0.38 9.39
N LEU A 194 1.46 -1.58 9.05
CA LEU A 194 0.27 -2.12 9.69
C LEU A 194 0.46 -2.32 11.19
N ARG A 195 1.63 -2.79 11.62
CA ARG A 195 1.95 -3.02 13.05
C ARG A 195 1.90 -1.72 13.86
N ILE A 196 2.47 -0.63 13.32
CA ILE A 196 2.44 0.71 13.94
C ILE A 196 1.00 1.21 14.03
N ILE A 197 0.22 1.12 12.95
CA ILE A 197 -1.18 1.56 12.90
C ILE A 197 -2.03 0.74 13.88
N LYS A 198 -1.86 -0.59 13.93
CA LYS A 198 -2.56 -1.45 14.92
C LYS A 198 -2.25 -1.05 16.36
N ALA A 199 -0.99 -0.74 16.65
CA ALA A 199 -0.59 -0.31 18.00
C ALA A 199 -1.24 1.03 18.37
N ALA A 200 -1.27 2.00 17.46
CA ALA A 200 -1.84 3.32 17.69
C ALA A 200 -3.38 3.30 17.74
N ALA A 201 -4.05 2.64 16.78
CA ALA A 201 -5.51 2.58 16.70
C ALA A 201 -6.14 1.57 17.67
N SER A 202 -5.39 0.57 18.16
CA SER A 202 -5.84 -0.53 19.01
C SER A 202 -7.18 -1.15 18.55
N PRO A 203 -7.31 -1.64 17.31
CA PRO A 203 -8.55 -2.21 16.79
C PRO A 203 -8.82 -3.60 17.39
N ASP A 204 -10.10 -3.99 17.49
CA ASP A 204 -10.50 -5.36 17.83
C ASP A 204 -10.39 -6.29 16.61
N VAL A 205 -10.61 -5.73 15.40
CA VAL A 205 -10.56 -6.45 14.12
C VAL A 205 -9.93 -5.58 13.05
N VAL A 206 -9.14 -6.21 12.19
CA VAL A 206 -8.54 -5.62 10.99
C VAL A 206 -9.15 -6.24 9.74
N VAL A 207 -9.49 -5.40 8.77
CA VAL A 207 -9.71 -5.79 7.37
C VAL A 207 -8.55 -5.24 6.58
N PHE A 208 -7.83 -6.10 5.86
CA PHE A 208 -6.73 -5.69 4.98
C PHE A 208 -6.97 -6.19 3.56
N ALA A 209 -6.76 -5.34 2.55
CA ALA A 209 -6.79 -5.75 1.15
C ALA A 209 -5.56 -5.23 0.39
N GLY A 210 -5.02 -6.09 -0.51
CA GLY A 210 -3.86 -5.76 -1.33
C GLY A 210 -3.69 -6.72 -2.51
N ASP A 211 -2.95 -6.29 -3.55
CA ASP A 211 -2.77 -7.03 -4.81
C ASP A 211 -1.37 -7.61 -5.02
N ASP A 212 -0.36 -7.10 -4.33
CA ASP A 212 1.03 -7.41 -4.63
C ASP A 212 1.71 -8.28 -3.55
N VAL A 213 2.95 -8.65 -3.81
CA VAL A 213 3.80 -9.45 -2.90
C VAL A 213 4.13 -8.68 -1.62
N THR A 214 4.26 -7.35 -1.67
CA THR A 214 4.52 -6.53 -0.49
C THR A 214 3.34 -6.44 0.48
N ASP A 215 2.13 -6.80 0.03
CA ASP A 215 0.94 -6.88 0.86
C ASP A 215 0.91 -8.14 1.72
N GLU A 216 1.62 -9.19 1.30
CA GLU A 216 1.71 -10.43 2.07
C GLU A 216 2.36 -10.20 3.44
N ASP A 217 3.33 -9.27 3.55
CA ASP A 217 3.94 -8.87 4.83
C ASP A 217 2.88 -8.36 5.84
N ALA A 218 1.85 -7.66 5.35
CA ALA A 218 0.76 -7.20 6.17
C ALA A 218 -0.30 -8.29 6.41
N MET A 219 -0.59 -9.11 5.40
CA MET A 219 -1.56 -10.21 5.50
C MET A 219 -1.10 -11.30 6.48
N GLU A 220 0.21 -11.57 6.60
CA GLU A 220 0.77 -12.52 7.57
C GLU A 220 0.58 -12.08 9.03
N LEU A 221 0.36 -10.79 9.28
CA LEU A 221 0.08 -10.26 10.63
C LEU A 221 -1.38 -10.40 11.05
N LEU A 222 -2.25 -10.83 10.15
CA LEU A 222 -3.68 -10.97 10.42
C LEU A 222 -3.94 -12.22 11.26
N THR A 223 -4.83 -12.08 12.22
CA THR A 223 -5.29 -13.17 13.07
C THR A 223 -6.50 -13.88 12.46
N VAL A 224 -6.95 -14.94 13.09
CA VAL A 224 -8.17 -15.69 12.68
C VAL A 224 -9.44 -14.81 12.72
N ASN A 225 -9.47 -13.76 13.53
CA ASN A 225 -10.60 -12.83 13.66
C ASN A 225 -10.54 -11.70 12.61
N ASP A 226 -9.38 -11.46 12.03
CA ASP A 226 -9.19 -10.45 11.00
C ASP A 226 -9.65 -10.95 9.63
N LEU A 227 -9.72 -10.09 8.64
CA LEU A 227 -10.08 -10.41 7.27
C LEU A 227 -9.00 -9.91 6.31
N GLY A 228 -8.27 -10.84 5.68
CA GLY A 228 -7.38 -10.56 4.56
C GLY A 228 -8.10 -10.84 3.23
N ILE A 229 -8.00 -9.91 2.29
CA ILE A 229 -8.59 -9.99 0.95
C ILE A 229 -7.49 -9.78 -0.09
N LYS A 230 -7.20 -10.81 -0.87
CA LYS A 230 -6.33 -10.69 -2.05
C LYS A 230 -7.09 -10.04 -3.21
N VAL A 231 -6.52 -9.03 -3.81
CA VAL A 231 -7.01 -8.43 -5.06
C VAL A 231 -6.22 -9.06 -6.22
N GLY A 232 -6.94 -9.56 -7.23
CA GLY A 232 -6.33 -10.26 -8.36
C GLY A 232 -6.06 -11.74 -8.10
N ASP A 233 -5.26 -12.37 -8.95
CA ASP A 233 -5.09 -13.82 -9.08
C ASP A 233 -3.76 -14.38 -8.53
N LYS A 234 -2.82 -13.51 -8.12
CA LYS A 234 -1.53 -13.93 -7.57
C LYS A 234 -1.70 -14.79 -6.31
N GLU A 235 -0.72 -15.64 -6.01
CA GLU A 235 -0.67 -16.40 -4.76
C GLU A 235 -0.73 -15.50 -3.53
N SER A 236 -1.38 -15.96 -2.46
CA SER A 236 -1.57 -15.18 -1.24
C SER A 236 -1.88 -16.07 -0.04
N VAL A 237 -1.49 -15.60 1.16
CA VAL A 237 -1.93 -16.17 2.43
C VAL A 237 -3.36 -15.73 2.81
N ALA A 238 -3.92 -14.74 2.14
CA ALA A 238 -5.30 -14.30 2.34
C ALA A 238 -6.31 -15.41 2.01
N ARG A 239 -7.32 -15.55 2.87
CA ARG A 239 -8.37 -16.58 2.70
C ARG A 239 -9.47 -16.17 1.76
N GLN A 240 -9.63 -14.89 1.52
CA GLN A 240 -10.66 -14.31 0.67
C GLN A 240 -10.00 -13.58 -0.52
N ARG A 241 -10.75 -13.47 -1.61
CA ARG A 241 -10.24 -12.88 -2.85
C ARG A 241 -11.32 -12.14 -3.61
N VAL A 242 -10.91 -11.08 -4.32
CA VAL A 242 -11.68 -10.39 -5.36
C VAL A 242 -10.85 -10.33 -6.64
N SER A 243 -11.50 -10.19 -7.78
CA SER A 243 -10.85 -10.26 -9.10
C SER A 243 -10.03 -9.01 -9.45
N GLY A 244 -10.34 -7.87 -8.85
CA GLY A 244 -9.67 -6.60 -9.16
C GLY A 244 -10.24 -5.42 -8.36
N PRO A 245 -9.72 -4.20 -8.64
CA PRO A 245 -10.15 -2.98 -7.95
C PRO A 245 -11.65 -2.68 -8.04
N GLU A 246 -12.29 -3.02 -9.16
CA GLU A 246 -13.72 -2.80 -9.38
C GLU A 246 -14.56 -3.63 -8.41
N GLU A 247 -14.25 -4.93 -8.29
CA GLU A 247 -14.96 -5.81 -7.36
C GLU A 247 -14.69 -5.42 -5.90
N LEU A 248 -13.47 -4.97 -5.59
CA LEU A 248 -13.15 -4.45 -4.25
C LEU A 248 -13.97 -3.18 -3.95
N ALA A 249 -14.11 -2.26 -4.90
CA ALA A 249 -14.89 -1.05 -4.72
C ALA A 249 -16.37 -1.36 -4.42
N ASP A 250 -16.96 -2.30 -5.15
CA ASP A 250 -18.34 -2.78 -4.88
C ASP A 250 -18.45 -3.43 -3.50
N LEU A 251 -17.47 -4.23 -3.12
CA LEU A 251 -17.41 -4.88 -1.83
C LEU A 251 -17.29 -3.86 -0.69
N LEU A 252 -16.44 -2.84 -0.85
CA LEU A 252 -16.28 -1.76 0.14
C LEU A 252 -17.60 -0.99 0.35
N ARG A 253 -18.35 -0.74 -0.72
CA ARG A 253 -19.67 -0.11 -0.62
C ARG A 253 -20.65 -0.94 0.22
N VAL A 254 -20.75 -2.25 -0.05
CA VAL A 254 -21.59 -3.17 0.73
C VAL A 254 -21.14 -3.24 2.19
N PHE A 255 -19.82 -3.29 2.41
CA PHE A 255 -19.23 -3.33 3.75
C PHE A 255 -19.53 -2.05 4.55
N THR A 256 -19.44 -0.89 3.89
CA THR A 256 -19.80 0.42 4.49
C THR A 256 -21.24 0.43 4.97
N ASP A 257 -22.18 -0.05 4.16
CA ASP A 257 -23.59 -0.14 4.53
C ASP A 257 -23.82 -1.08 5.72
N GLN A 258 -23.14 -2.22 5.75
CA GLN A 258 -23.20 -3.16 6.89
C GLN A 258 -22.66 -2.52 8.17
N ARG A 259 -21.50 -1.87 8.09
CA ARG A 259 -20.86 -1.19 9.22
C ARG A 259 -21.72 -0.06 9.76
N ALA A 260 -22.27 0.77 8.88
CA ALA A 260 -23.16 1.88 9.27
C ALA A 260 -24.38 1.39 10.08
N ARG A 261 -25.01 0.28 9.67
CA ARG A 261 -26.15 -0.32 10.42
C ARG A 261 -25.75 -0.75 11.82
N VAL A 262 -24.56 -1.35 11.97
CA VAL A 262 -24.06 -1.81 13.28
C VAL A 262 -23.81 -0.63 14.21
N VAL A 263 -23.01 0.37 13.76
CA VAL A 263 -22.58 1.47 14.63
C VAL A 263 -23.71 2.44 14.99
N THR A 264 -24.75 2.55 14.14
CA THR A 264 -25.95 3.35 14.44
C THR A 264 -26.92 2.65 15.39
N SER A 265 -26.85 1.31 15.49
CA SER A 265 -27.70 0.54 16.41
C SER A 265 -27.18 0.49 17.85
N ILE A 266 -25.98 1.02 18.11
CA ILE A 266 -25.30 1.02 19.43
C ILE A 266 -25.47 2.41 20.13
N LYS A 267 -26.64 3.01 19.98
CA LYS A 267 -27.00 4.24 20.77
C LYS A 267 -27.66 3.89 22.08
#